data_53b470d3e4f5a16c8fa2b6edbc742bab
#
_entry.id   53b470d3e4f5a16c8fa2b6edbc742bab
#
_cell.length_a   1.000
_cell.length_b   1.000
_cell.length_c   1.000
_cell.angle_alpha   90.00
_cell.angle_beta   90.00
_cell.angle_gamma   90.00
#
_symmetry.space_group_name_H-M   'P 1'
#
loop_
_entity.id
_entity.type
_entity.pdbx_description
1 polymer ?
#
loop_
_entity_poly.entity_id
_entity_poly.type
_entity_poly.pdbx_seq_one_letter_code
_entity_poly.pdbx_strand_id
1 'polypeptide(L)'
;DTQDAERSYRLRISLQEKCVRHVQHLWTASFPNNPSLEDMLTLAHRVVERQVSADRAEIEAHRFFQSLGNDATNPENDKAIFVANAAQHMVISACHRDPYYVIDEELEDDDELLPDSLDCSYACACAVAGGMNWRPADEVDVEARRAFWMWYLNEAIPSVLNN
;
A
#
# COMPACT_ATOMS: atom_id res chain seq x y z
N ASP A 1 11.71 -13.83 19.41
CA ASP A 1 11.63 -15.16 18.81
C ASP A 1 11.48 -15.02 17.30
N THR A 2 12.32 -15.78 16.53
CA THR A 2 12.28 -15.75 15.04
C THR A 2 10.95 -16.19 14.47
N GLN A 3 10.21 -17.05 15.18
CA GLN A 3 8.90 -17.53 14.78
C GLN A 3 7.84 -16.44 14.90
N ASP A 4 7.91 -15.62 15.93
CA ASP A 4 7.00 -14.47 16.13
C ASP A 4 7.29 -13.37 15.10
N ALA A 5 8.56 -13.16 14.76
CA ALA A 5 8.93 -12.19 13.71
C ALA A 5 8.41 -12.61 12.32
N GLU A 6 8.53 -13.89 11.95
CA GLU A 6 7.98 -14.40 10.70
C GLU A 6 6.46 -14.32 10.65
N ARG A 7 5.79 -14.62 11.77
CA ARG A 7 4.33 -14.47 11.89
C ARG A 7 3.94 -13.00 11.71
N SER A 8 4.58 -12.08 12.42
CA SER A 8 4.30 -10.65 12.32
C SER A 8 4.51 -10.12 10.90
N TYR A 9 5.58 -10.56 10.22
CA TYR A 9 5.83 -10.23 8.83
C TYR A 9 4.69 -10.69 7.92
N ARG A 10 4.24 -11.94 8.03
CA ARG A 10 3.13 -12.48 7.23
C ARG A 10 1.81 -11.76 7.50
N LEU A 11 1.52 -11.44 8.77
CA LEU A 11 0.33 -10.69 9.15
C LEU A 11 0.35 -9.27 8.55
N ARG A 12 1.51 -8.61 8.55
CA ARG A 12 1.70 -7.29 7.91
C ARG A 12 1.33 -7.33 6.43
N ILE A 13 1.86 -8.29 5.68
CA ILE A 13 1.58 -8.41 4.24
C ILE A 13 0.11 -8.76 3.99
N SER A 14 -0.48 -9.64 4.79
CA SER A 14 -1.91 -9.97 4.70
C SER A 14 -2.80 -8.75 4.97
N LEU A 15 -2.43 -7.90 5.93
CA LEU A 15 -3.17 -6.67 6.21
C LEU A 15 -3.07 -5.67 5.05
N GLN A 16 -1.88 -5.51 4.48
CA GLN A 16 -1.66 -4.64 3.32
C GLN A 16 -2.45 -5.13 2.11
N GLU A 17 -2.48 -6.44 1.84
CA GLU A 17 -3.33 -7.00 0.78
C GLU A 17 -4.80 -6.67 0.99
N LYS A 18 -5.31 -6.85 2.22
CA LYS A 18 -6.70 -6.47 2.54
C LYS A 18 -6.99 -5.00 2.23
N CYS A 19 -6.05 -4.10 2.54
CA CYS A 19 -6.18 -2.69 2.22
C CYS A 19 -6.27 -2.46 0.72
N VAL A 20 -5.37 -3.04 -0.08
CA VAL A 20 -5.39 -2.90 -1.54
C VAL A 20 -6.68 -3.49 -2.12
N ARG A 21 -7.10 -4.68 -1.67
CA ARG A 21 -8.35 -5.32 -2.11
C ARG A 21 -9.58 -4.47 -1.80
N HIS A 22 -9.60 -3.80 -0.66
CA HIS A 22 -10.71 -2.92 -0.26
C HIS A 22 -10.92 -1.76 -1.23
N VAL A 23 -9.83 -1.22 -1.79
CA VAL A 23 -9.86 -0.08 -2.72
C VAL A 23 -9.64 -0.47 -4.19
N GLN A 24 -9.48 -1.75 -4.50
CA GLN A 24 -9.16 -2.26 -5.84
C GLN A 24 -10.18 -1.83 -6.91
N HIS A 25 -11.44 -1.63 -6.54
CA HIS A 25 -12.48 -1.16 -7.45
C HIS A 25 -12.15 0.21 -8.09
N LEU A 26 -11.37 1.05 -7.40
CA LEU A 26 -10.91 2.34 -7.93
C LEU A 26 -9.90 2.15 -9.06
N TRP A 27 -9.02 1.14 -8.96
CA TRP A 27 -8.12 0.74 -10.04
C TRP A 27 -8.91 0.24 -11.25
N THR A 28 -9.84 -0.70 -11.02
CA THR A 28 -10.62 -1.32 -12.08
C THR A 28 -11.50 -0.32 -12.83
N ALA A 29 -11.95 0.75 -12.16
CA ALA A 29 -12.72 1.81 -12.79
C ALA A 29 -11.92 2.60 -13.83
N SER A 30 -10.63 2.88 -13.56
CA SER A 30 -9.74 3.60 -14.50
C SER A 30 -9.06 2.67 -15.50
N PHE A 31 -8.72 1.46 -15.09
CA PHE A 31 -7.96 0.49 -15.88
C PHE A 31 -8.68 -0.86 -15.95
N PRO A 32 -9.84 -0.93 -16.62
CA PRO A 32 -10.60 -2.18 -16.76
C PRO A 32 -9.77 -3.22 -17.53
N ASN A 33 -9.81 -4.46 -17.07
CA ASN A 33 -9.07 -5.59 -17.65
C ASN A 33 -7.53 -5.47 -17.61
N ASN A 34 -6.97 -4.56 -16.82
CA ASN A 34 -5.53 -4.46 -16.63
C ASN A 34 -5.10 -5.34 -15.45
N PRO A 35 -4.35 -6.44 -15.68
CA PRO A 35 -3.96 -7.39 -14.64
C PRO A 35 -2.79 -6.91 -13.76
N SER A 36 -2.16 -5.78 -14.08
CA SER A 36 -0.91 -5.37 -13.44
C SER A 36 -1.01 -5.21 -11.92
N LEU A 37 -2.18 -4.80 -11.40
CA LEU A 37 -2.41 -4.73 -9.96
C LEU A 37 -2.35 -6.12 -9.32
N GLU A 38 -3.03 -7.11 -9.92
CA GLU A 38 -3.00 -8.50 -9.46
C GLU A 38 -1.60 -9.10 -9.56
N ASP A 39 -0.84 -8.74 -10.58
CA ASP A 39 0.54 -9.18 -10.74
C ASP A 39 1.39 -8.67 -9.57
N MET A 40 1.17 -7.43 -9.08
CA MET A 40 1.86 -6.90 -7.91
C MET A 40 1.49 -7.63 -6.63
N LEU A 41 0.21 -7.91 -6.39
CA LEU A 41 -0.22 -8.67 -5.22
C LEU A 41 0.38 -10.09 -5.23
N THR A 42 0.35 -10.74 -6.38
CA THR A 42 0.98 -12.05 -6.59
C THR A 42 2.49 -12.00 -6.36
N LEU A 43 3.15 -10.95 -6.85
CA LEU A 43 4.59 -10.75 -6.66
C LEU A 43 4.94 -10.63 -5.18
N ALA A 44 4.18 -9.86 -4.39
CA ALA A 44 4.40 -9.75 -2.95
C ALA A 44 4.31 -11.11 -2.25
N HIS A 45 3.32 -11.94 -2.59
CA HIS A 45 3.22 -13.30 -2.04
C HIS A 45 4.40 -14.19 -2.44
N ARG A 46 4.86 -14.10 -3.70
CA ARG A 46 6.03 -14.86 -4.15
C ARG A 46 7.31 -14.47 -3.40
N VAL A 47 7.44 -13.21 -2.98
CA VAL A 47 8.54 -12.77 -2.11
C VAL A 47 8.39 -13.38 -0.71
N VAL A 48 7.19 -13.33 -0.13
CA VAL A 48 6.90 -13.95 1.17
C VAL A 48 7.29 -15.43 1.17
N GLU A 49 6.92 -16.15 0.12
CA GLU A 49 7.23 -17.59 -0.05
C GLU A 49 8.65 -17.84 -0.59
N ARG A 50 9.51 -16.83 -0.69
CA ARG A 50 10.90 -16.93 -1.16
C ARG A 50 11.06 -17.50 -2.57
N GLN A 51 10.04 -17.33 -3.41
CA GLN A 51 10.06 -17.76 -4.82
C GLN A 51 10.71 -16.71 -5.73
N VAL A 52 10.81 -15.47 -5.27
CA VAL A 52 11.46 -14.34 -5.94
C VAL A 52 12.36 -13.64 -4.92
N SER A 53 13.53 -13.19 -5.33
CA SER A 53 14.41 -12.39 -4.47
C SER A 53 13.83 -10.99 -4.23
N ALA A 54 14.15 -10.41 -3.07
CA ALA A 54 13.75 -9.06 -2.71
C ALA A 54 14.20 -8.02 -3.76
N ASP A 55 15.48 -8.06 -4.15
CA ASP A 55 16.05 -7.12 -5.12
C ASP A 55 15.30 -7.14 -6.47
N ARG A 56 14.97 -8.35 -6.95
CA ARG A 56 14.22 -8.49 -8.20
C ARG A 56 12.80 -7.96 -8.07
N ALA A 57 12.13 -8.28 -6.98
CA ALA A 57 10.75 -7.85 -6.75
C ALA A 57 10.65 -6.33 -6.60
N GLU A 58 11.59 -5.71 -5.92
CA GLU A 58 11.66 -4.26 -5.77
C GLU A 58 11.83 -3.56 -7.13
N ILE A 59 12.72 -4.07 -7.99
CA ILE A 59 12.88 -3.57 -9.36
C ILE A 59 11.57 -3.71 -10.15
N GLU A 60 10.89 -4.85 -10.06
CA GLU A 60 9.61 -5.07 -10.76
C GLU A 60 8.52 -4.12 -10.24
N ALA A 61 8.46 -3.87 -8.92
CA ALA A 61 7.51 -2.93 -8.32
C ALA A 61 7.73 -1.48 -8.80
N HIS A 62 8.98 -1.05 -8.86
CA HIS A 62 9.30 0.27 -9.40
C HIS A 62 8.97 0.38 -10.89
N ARG A 63 9.26 -0.65 -11.69
CA ARG A 63 8.91 -0.69 -13.11
C ARG A 63 7.40 -0.63 -13.33
N PHE A 64 6.63 -1.34 -12.53
CA PHE A 64 5.17 -1.28 -12.56
C PHE A 64 4.68 0.16 -12.43
N PHE A 65 5.13 0.86 -11.38
CA PHE A 65 4.69 2.24 -11.14
C PHE A 65 5.17 3.20 -12.23
N GLN A 66 6.41 3.06 -12.70
CA GLN A 66 6.95 3.85 -13.81
C GLN A 66 6.20 3.59 -15.11
N SER A 67 5.68 2.38 -15.35
CA SER A 67 4.94 2.02 -16.55
C SER A 67 3.61 2.76 -16.71
N LEU A 68 3.09 3.35 -15.63
CA LEU A 68 1.87 4.18 -15.65
C LEU A 68 2.10 5.48 -16.43
N GLY A 69 3.34 5.98 -16.50
CA GLY A 69 3.75 7.06 -17.38
C GLY A 69 2.80 8.27 -17.33
N ASN A 70 2.22 8.62 -18.48
CA ASN A 70 1.29 9.74 -18.59
C ASN A 70 -0.04 9.52 -17.85
N ASP A 71 -0.45 8.28 -17.62
CA ASP A 71 -1.67 7.99 -16.84
C ASP A 71 -1.53 8.46 -15.39
N ALA A 72 -0.31 8.46 -14.84
CA ALA A 72 -0.01 8.95 -13.51
C ALA A 72 -0.19 10.46 -13.33
N THR A 73 -0.23 11.21 -14.43
CA THR A 73 -0.40 12.67 -14.42
C THR A 73 -1.81 13.11 -14.83
N ASN A 74 -2.68 12.17 -15.20
CA ASN A 74 -4.07 12.45 -15.52
C ASN A 74 -4.90 12.50 -14.22
N PRO A 75 -5.49 13.65 -13.86
CA PRO A 75 -6.28 13.79 -12.63
C PRO A 75 -7.48 12.83 -12.53
N GLU A 76 -8.01 12.36 -13.65
CA GLU A 76 -9.10 11.36 -13.66
C GLU A 76 -8.66 10.01 -13.10
N ASN A 77 -7.36 9.75 -13.11
CA ASN A 77 -6.76 8.51 -12.61
C ASN A 77 -6.22 8.63 -11.18
N ASP A 78 -6.25 9.80 -10.53
CA ASP A 78 -5.61 10.03 -9.23
C ASP A 78 -5.91 8.94 -8.20
N LYS A 79 -7.17 8.53 -8.08
CA LYS A 79 -7.57 7.47 -7.15
C LYS A 79 -6.93 6.13 -7.51
N ALA A 80 -6.92 5.76 -8.78
CA ALA A 80 -6.32 4.52 -9.26
C ALA A 80 -4.78 4.54 -9.10
N ILE A 81 -4.16 5.69 -9.27
CA ILE A 81 -2.70 5.86 -9.07
C ILE A 81 -2.33 5.66 -7.59
N PHE A 82 -3.13 6.11 -6.64
CA PHE A 82 -2.93 5.80 -5.22
C PHE A 82 -3.08 4.30 -4.94
N VAL A 83 -4.00 3.61 -5.61
CA VAL A 83 -4.12 2.14 -5.49
C VAL A 83 -2.86 1.45 -6.03
N ALA A 84 -2.35 1.89 -7.18
CA ALA A 84 -1.10 1.38 -7.73
C ALA A 84 0.09 1.62 -6.80
N ASN A 85 0.15 2.80 -6.19
CA ASN A 85 1.15 3.15 -5.19
C ASN A 85 1.05 2.21 -3.97
N ALA A 86 -0.16 1.96 -3.47
CA ALA A 86 -0.38 1.02 -2.37
C ALA A 86 0.12 -0.40 -2.70
N ALA A 87 -0.15 -0.90 -3.91
CA ALA A 87 0.33 -2.20 -4.35
C ALA A 87 1.87 -2.25 -4.49
N GLN A 88 2.48 -1.19 -4.99
CA GLN A 88 3.93 -1.04 -5.03
C GLN A 88 4.52 -1.11 -3.63
N HIS A 89 3.98 -0.35 -2.67
CA HIS A 89 4.42 -0.37 -1.27
C HIS A 89 4.24 -1.73 -0.60
N MET A 90 3.19 -2.47 -0.93
CA MET A 90 3.01 -3.84 -0.46
C MET A 90 4.16 -4.75 -0.92
N VAL A 91 4.58 -4.66 -2.18
CA VAL A 91 5.73 -5.43 -2.69
C VAL A 91 7.01 -5.01 -1.98
N ILE A 92 7.28 -3.70 -1.87
CA ILE A 92 8.46 -3.19 -1.16
C ILE A 92 8.46 -3.66 0.30
N SER A 93 7.33 -3.57 0.99
CA SER A 93 7.18 -4.08 2.35
C SER A 93 7.47 -5.59 2.44
N ALA A 94 7.06 -6.37 1.44
CA ALA A 94 7.38 -7.80 1.38
C ALA A 94 8.88 -8.07 1.18
N CYS A 95 9.61 -7.15 0.55
CA CYS A 95 11.07 -7.26 0.39
C CYS A 95 11.84 -7.09 1.72
N HIS A 96 11.22 -6.48 2.73
CA HIS A 96 11.82 -6.20 4.02
C HIS A 96 11.14 -6.97 5.15
N ARG A 97 11.88 -7.89 5.77
CA ARG A 97 11.37 -8.66 6.93
C ARG A 97 11.39 -7.85 8.22
N ASP A 98 12.29 -6.89 8.32
CA ASP A 98 12.33 -5.95 9.41
C ASP A 98 11.16 -4.93 9.26
N PRO A 99 10.28 -4.79 10.26
CA PRO A 99 9.18 -3.82 10.20
C PRO A 99 9.65 -2.37 10.30
N TYR A 100 10.87 -2.14 10.75
CA TYR A 100 11.44 -0.82 10.98
C TYR A 100 12.35 -0.32 9.84
N TYR A 101 12.34 -0.97 8.70
CA TYR A 101 13.22 -0.66 7.57
C TYR A 101 13.06 0.78 7.01
N VAL A 102 11.94 1.43 7.30
CA VAL A 102 11.67 2.83 6.89
C VAL A 102 11.98 3.85 7.97
N ILE A 103 12.34 3.40 9.18
CA ILE A 103 12.64 4.29 10.30
C ILE A 103 14.09 4.72 10.19
N ASP A 104 14.30 6.02 10.04
CA ASP A 104 15.61 6.62 10.17
C ASP A 104 15.87 6.91 11.66
N GLU A 105 16.84 6.19 12.25
CA GLU A 105 17.20 6.34 13.66
C GLU A 105 17.84 7.70 13.98
N GLU A 106 18.21 8.49 12.95
CA GLU A 106 18.74 9.83 13.10
C GLU A 106 17.63 10.90 13.22
N LEU A 107 16.38 10.55 12.96
CA LEU A 107 15.25 11.45 13.14
C LEU A 107 14.90 11.59 14.63
N GLU A 108 14.91 12.81 15.13
CA GLU A 108 14.67 13.13 16.55
C GLU A 108 13.16 13.22 16.88
N ASP A 109 12.29 13.35 15.86
CA ASP A 109 10.85 13.58 16.03
C ASP A 109 10.04 12.69 15.10
N ASP A 110 9.03 11.98 15.65
CA ASP A 110 8.07 11.19 14.89
C ASP A 110 7.29 12.06 13.87
N ASP A 111 7.16 13.35 14.12
CA ASP A 111 6.55 14.29 13.18
C ASP A 111 7.40 14.53 11.92
N GLU A 112 8.70 14.22 11.95
CA GLU A 112 9.57 14.22 10.77
C GLU A 112 9.44 12.95 9.91
N LEU A 113 8.91 11.88 10.48
CA LEU A 113 8.51 10.66 9.73
C LEU A 113 7.27 10.89 8.87
N LEU A 114 6.79 12.11 8.83
CA LEU A 114 5.61 12.52 8.12
C LEU A 114 5.74 12.54 6.62
N PRO A 115 4.66 12.76 6.12
CA PRO A 115 3.65 12.03 5.37
C PRO A 115 4.16 11.58 4.02
N ASP A 116 5.45 11.73 3.75
CA ASP A 116 6.11 11.31 2.52
C ASP A 116 6.45 9.80 2.52
N SER A 117 6.44 9.18 3.70
CA SER A 117 6.48 7.73 3.80
C SER A 117 5.07 7.16 3.59
N LEU A 118 4.61 7.26 2.36
CA LEU A 118 3.40 6.58 1.93
C LEU A 118 3.55 5.09 2.16
N ASP A 119 2.98 4.59 3.25
CA ASP A 119 2.81 3.16 3.39
C ASP A 119 1.57 2.68 2.59
N CYS A 120 1.42 1.38 2.49
CA CYS A 120 0.33 0.78 1.74
C CYS A 120 -1.06 1.25 2.25
N SER A 121 -1.27 1.28 3.57
CA SER A 121 -2.56 1.67 4.16
C SER A 121 -2.87 3.14 3.97
N TYR A 122 -1.87 4.00 4.11
CA TYR A 122 -2.00 5.43 3.87
C TYR A 122 -2.32 5.73 2.40
N ALA A 123 -1.64 5.07 1.46
CA ALA A 123 -1.94 5.19 0.03
C ALA A 123 -3.38 4.76 -0.30
N CYS A 124 -3.89 3.69 0.35
CA CYS A 124 -5.30 3.29 0.22
C CYS A 124 -6.27 4.34 0.77
N ALA A 125 -5.95 4.96 1.90
CA ALA A 125 -6.74 6.06 2.45
C ALA A 125 -6.75 7.29 1.52
N CYS A 126 -5.61 7.59 0.88
CA CYS A 126 -5.52 8.63 -0.16
C CYS A 126 -6.36 8.28 -1.40
N ALA A 127 -6.39 7.01 -1.79
CA ALA A 127 -7.18 6.55 -2.94
C ALA A 127 -8.68 6.82 -2.73
N VAL A 128 -9.25 6.48 -1.59
CA VAL A 128 -10.67 6.75 -1.31
C VAL A 128 -10.97 8.23 -1.17
N ALA A 129 -10.05 9.00 -0.60
CA ALA A 129 -10.20 10.43 -0.42
C ALA A 129 -9.96 11.25 -1.70
N GLY A 130 -9.24 10.69 -2.67
CA GLY A 130 -8.82 11.41 -3.87
C GLY A 130 -7.66 12.38 -3.64
N GLY A 131 -6.89 12.22 -2.58
CA GLY A 131 -5.74 13.07 -2.30
C GLY A 131 -5.08 12.83 -0.95
N MET A 132 -3.94 13.48 -0.75
CA MET A 132 -3.11 13.39 0.45
C MET A 132 -3.70 14.18 1.64
N ASN A 133 -3.19 13.92 2.86
CA ASN A 133 -3.71 14.54 4.09
C ASN A 133 -3.56 16.06 4.15
N TRP A 134 -2.55 16.63 3.51
CA TRP A 134 -2.31 18.08 3.52
C TRP A 134 -3.16 18.86 2.51
N ARG A 135 -3.90 18.15 1.62
CA ARG A 135 -4.83 18.84 0.72
C ARG A 135 -5.97 19.48 1.51
N PRO A 136 -6.46 20.66 1.10
CA PRO A 136 -7.62 21.28 1.72
C PRO A 136 -8.81 20.33 1.81
N ALA A 137 -9.56 20.41 2.91
CA ALA A 137 -10.67 19.50 3.19
C ALA A 137 -11.82 19.59 2.15
N ASP A 138 -11.93 20.69 1.44
CA ASP A 138 -12.89 20.90 0.35
C ASP A 138 -12.43 20.33 -1.00
N GLU A 139 -11.17 19.89 -1.09
CA GLU A 139 -10.60 19.26 -2.28
C GLU A 139 -10.55 17.71 -2.21
N VAL A 140 -10.86 17.15 -1.05
CA VAL A 140 -10.78 15.70 -0.79
C VAL A 140 -12.02 15.18 -0.07
N ASP A 141 -12.32 13.89 -0.24
CA ASP A 141 -13.42 13.23 0.49
C ASP A 141 -12.94 12.80 1.89
N VAL A 142 -13.09 13.70 2.86
CA VAL A 142 -12.71 13.48 4.26
C VAL A 142 -13.52 12.34 4.89
N GLU A 143 -14.80 12.21 4.54
CA GLU A 143 -15.68 11.17 5.09
C GLU A 143 -15.28 9.79 4.55
N ALA A 144 -14.96 9.66 3.28
CA ALA A 144 -14.44 8.41 2.71
C ALA A 144 -13.12 7.99 3.38
N ARG A 145 -12.21 8.94 3.65
CA ARG A 145 -10.97 8.67 4.39
C ARG A 145 -11.25 8.18 5.80
N ARG A 146 -12.16 8.84 6.50
CA ARG A 146 -12.58 8.45 7.85
C ARG A 146 -13.18 7.05 7.86
N ALA A 147 -14.06 6.76 6.90
CA ALA A 147 -14.70 5.45 6.77
C ALA A 147 -13.65 4.35 6.52
N PHE A 148 -12.64 4.61 5.69
CA PHE A 148 -11.53 3.68 5.47
C PHE A 148 -10.78 3.37 6.78
N TRP A 149 -10.40 4.38 7.57
CA TRP A 149 -9.69 4.16 8.83
C TRP A 149 -10.56 3.47 9.89
N MET A 150 -11.86 3.74 9.93
CA MET A 150 -12.79 3.02 10.80
C MET A 150 -12.89 1.54 10.42
N TRP A 151 -12.99 1.23 9.12
CA TRP A 151 -12.93 -0.13 8.60
C TRP A 151 -11.59 -0.80 8.92
N TYR A 152 -10.48 -0.10 8.70
CA TYR A 152 -9.13 -0.61 8.96
C TYR A 152 -8.96 -1.07 10.42
N LEU A 153 -9.38 -0.22 11.37
CA LEU A 153 -9.25 -0.49 12.81
C LEU A 153 -10.24 -1.56 13.30
N ASN A 154 -11.49 -1.52 12.83
CA ASN A 154 -12.55 -2.34 13.39
C ASN A 154 -12.76 -3.68 12.67
N GLU A 155 -12.30 -3.79 11.42
CA GLU A 155 -12.52 -4.98 10.60
C GLU A 155 -11.23 -5.57 10.04
N ALA A 156 -10.40 -4.78 9.36
CA ALA A 156 -9.21 -5.30 8.69
C ALA A 156 -8.20 -5.89 9.68
N ILE A 157 -7.78 -5.12 10.68
CA ILE A 157 -6.84 -5.58 11.71
C ILE A 157 -7.38 -6.81 12.47
N PRO A 158 -8.59 -6.79 13.06
CA PRO A 158 -9.11 -7.97 13.76
C PRO A 158 -9.20 -9.21 12.87
N SER A 159 -9.58 -9.06 11.60
CA SER A 159 -9.71 -10.19 10.69
C SER A 159 -8.38 -10.87 10.34
N VAL A 160 -7.28 -10.13 10.42
CA VAL A 160 -5.93 -10.68 10.18
C VAL A 160 -5.37 -11.33 11.44
N LEU A 161 -5.63 -10.74 12.60
CA LEU A 161 -5.12 -11.26 13.89
C LEU A 161 -5.82 -12.54 14.34
N ASN A 162 -7.06 -12.77 13.92
CA ASN A 162 -7.87 -13.92 14.32
C ASN A 162 -7.74 -15.13 13.36
N ASN A 163 -6.92 -15.04 12.31
CA ASN A 163 -6.56 -16.12 11.41
C ASN A 163 -5.17 -16.68 11.78
#